data_6040ccd58bef99256b9db9dc9e133a24
#
_entry.id   6040ccd58bef99256b9db9dc9e133a24
#
_cell.length_a   1.000
_cell.length_b   1.000
_cell.length_c   1.000
_cell.angle_alpha   90.00
_cell.angle_beta   90.00
_cell.angle_gamma   90.00
#
_symmetry.space_group_name_H-M   'P 1'
#
loop_
_entity.id
_entity.type
_entity.pdbx_description
1 polymer ?
#
loop_
_entity_poly.entity_id
_entity_poly.type
_entity_poly.pdbx_seq_one_letter_code
_entity_poly.pdbx_strand_id
1 'polypeptide(L)' 'MKKQEFAATIYAPEIEPRVRHPRILDTFDELESGEVMELTNDHDPRPLHYQFMVERESQFEWEYLEKGPEQWRVAIAKK' A
#
# COMPACT_ATOMS: atom_id res chain seq x y z
N MET A 1 -18.45 -9.17 -14.18
CA MET A 1 -17.82 -8.19 -13.33
C MET A 1 -16.40 -8.59 -12.96
N LYS A 2 -15.49 -7.68 -13.13
CA LYS A 2 -14.10 -7.97 -12.84
C LYS A 2 -13.77 -7.75 -11.40
N LYS A 3 -13.13 -8.75 -10.81
CA LYS A 3 -12.56 -8.62 -9.50
C LYS A 3 -11.19 -7.99 -9.64
N GLN A 4 -10.90 -7.03 -8.77
CA GLN A 4 -9.56 -6.47 -8.76
C GLN A 4 -8.58 -7.51 -8.25
N GLU A 5 -7.51 -7.73 -8.99
CA GLU A 5 -6.47 -8.67 -8.59
C GLU A 5 -5.26 -7.91 -8.12
N PHE A 6 -4.71 -8.31 -6.99
CA PHE A 6 -3.52 -7.67 -6.44
C PHE A 6 -2.32 -8.57 -6.67
N ALA A 7 -1.23 -7.97 -7.14
CA ALA A 7 0.01 -8.70 -7.32
C ALA A 7 0.64 -9.05 -5.98
N ALA A 8 0.33 -8.28 -4.94
CA ALA A 8 0.82 -8.54 -3.60
C ALA A 8 -0.16 -7.97 -2.59
N THR A 9 -0.22 -8.57 -1.40
CA THR A 9 -1.05 -8.05 -0.33
C THR A 9 -0.20 -8.02 0.94
N ILE A 10 -0.41 -6.97 1.74
CA ILE A 10 0.30 -6.81 3.01
C ILE A 10 -0.71 -6.47 4.09
N TYR A 11 -0.62 -7.18 5.21
CA TYR A 11 -1.39 -6.88 6.40
C TYR A 11 -0.43 -6.25 7.40
N ALA A 12 -0.44 -4.93 7.48
CA ALA A 12 0.56 -4.18 8.24
C ALA A 12 0.61 -4.51 9.72
N PRO A 13 -0.54 -4.76 10.41
CA PRO A 13 -0.46 -5.02 11.85
C PRO A 13 0.36 -6.23 12.26
N GLU A 14 0.56 -7.20 11.35
CA GLU A 14 1.36 -8.38 11.70
C GLU A 14 2.85 -8.18 11.44
N ILE A 15 3.24 -7.02 10.92
CA ILE A 15 4.64 -6.73 10.65
C ILE A 15 5.18 -5.83 11.76
N GLU A 16 6.37 -6.14 12.26
CA GLU A 16 7.00 -5.34 13.29
C GLU A 16 7.08 -3.89 12.85
N PRO A 17 6.69 -2.93 13.71
CA PRO A 17 6.58 -1.52 13.29
C PRO A 17 7.83 -0.94 12.62
N ARG A 18 9.01 -1.26 13.14
CA ARG A 18 10.22 -0.62 12.60
C ARG A 18 10.62 -1.13 11.24
N VAL A 19 10.10 -2.30 10.82
CA VAL A 19 10.39 -2.82 9.49
C VAL A 19 9.19 -2.72 8.56
N ARG A 20 8.08 -2.17 9.07
CA ARG A 20 6.82 -2.14 8.33
C ARG A 20 6.92 -1.29 7.08
N HIS A 21 7.37 -0.03 7.21
CA HIS A 21 7.48 0.85 6.06
C HIS A 21 8.50 0.34 5.04
N PRO A 22 9.70 -0.09 5.46
CA PRO A 22 10.64 -0.67 4.49
C PRO A 22 10.07 -1.88 3.75
N ARG A 23 9.34 -2.75 4.46
CA ARG A 23 8.75 -3.92 3.82
C ARG A 23 7.74 -3.53 2.76
N ILE A 24 6.91 -2.53 3.06
CA ILE A 24 5.89 -2.08 2.14
C ILE A 24 6.55 -1.44 0.92
N LEU A 25 7.56 -0.62 1.13
CA LEU A 25 8.26 0.02 0.03
C LEU A 25 8.97 -1.00 -0.85
N ASP A 26 9.61 -2.02 -0.24
CA ASP A 26 10.27 -3.06 -1.00
C ASP A 26 9.27 -3.85 -1.84
N THR A 27 8.13 -4.16 -1.26
CA THR A 27 7.09 -4.87 -2.00
C THR A 27 6.61 -4.05 -3.19
N PHE A 28 6.42 -2.75 -2.98
CA PHE A 28 6.04 -1.87 -4.08
C PHE A 28 7.12 -1.85 -5.17
N ASP A 29 8.38 -1.80 -4.76
CA ASP A 29 9.46 -1.72 -5.74
C ASP A 29 9.53 -2.96 -6.61
N GLU A 30 9.05 -4.09 -6.11
CA GLU A 30 9.06 -5.34 -6.88
C GLU A 30 7.88 -5.43 -7.86
N LEU A 31 6.93 -4.55 -7.77
CA LEU A 31 5.81 -4.54 -8.70
C LEU A 31 6.29 -4.09 -10.07
N GLU A 32 5.62 -4.63 -11.10
CA GLU A 32 5.83 -4.14 -12.46
C GLU A 32 4.82 -3.07 -12.77
N SER A 33 5.13 -2.26 -13.78
CA SER A 33 4.23 -1.20 -14.20
C SER A 33 2.83 -1.76 -14.43
N GLY A 34 1.83 -1.12 -13.87
CA GLY A 34 0.45 -1.55 -14.01
C GLY A 34 -0.01 -2.51 -12.94
N GLU A 35 0.90 -3.06 -12.14
CA GLU A 35 0.50 -3.94 -11.06
C GLU A 35 0.07 -3.15 -9.84
N VAL A 36 -0.76 -3.78 -9.01
CA VAL A 36 -1.36 -3.13 -7.84
C VAL A 36 -1.13 -4.01 -6.63
N MET A 37 -0.76 -3.39 -5.52
CA MET A 37 -0.69 -4.11 -4.24
C MET A 37 -1.79 -3.60 -3.33
N GLU A 38 -2.24 -4.47 -2.41
CA GLU A 38 -3.21 -4.09 -1.40
C GLU A 38 -2.52 -3.99 -0.05
N LEU A 39 -2.74 -2.88 0.63
CA LEU A 39 -2.25 -2.69 1.99
C LEU A 39 -3.44 -2.62 2.92
N THR A 40 -3.45 -3.45 3.97
CA THR A 40 -4.47 -3.41 4.99
C THR A 40 -3.82 -2.98 6.31
N ASN A 41 -4.47 -2.07 7.01
CA ASN A 41 -3.95 -1.56 8.27
C ASN A 41 -5.11 -1.34 9.23
N ASP A 42 -4.81 -1.08 10.50
CA ASP A 42 -5.82 -0.81 11.52
C ASP A 42 -5.97 0.68 11.80
N HIS A 43 -5.31 1.51 11.04
CA HIS A 43 -5.44 2.97 11.12
C HIS A 43 -5.08 3.55 9.76
N ASP A 44 -5.40 4.83 9.57
CA ASP A 44 -5.13 5.52 8.31
C ASP A 44 -3.62 5.53 8.06
N PRO A 45 -3.14 4.91 6.97
CA PRO A 45 -1.70 4.87 6.69
C PRO A 45 -1.20 6.18 6.08
N ARG A 46 -1.58 7.31 6.67
CA ARG A 46 -1.22 8.62 6.16
C ARG A 46 0.29 8.88 6.19
N PRO A 47 1.01 8.52 7.27
CA PRO A 47 2.46 8.72 7.25
C PRO A 47 3.14 7.94 6.13
N LEU A 48 2.66 6.74 5.85
CA LEU A 48 3.21 5.96 4.75
C LEU A 48 2.90 6.60 3.41
N HIS A 49 1.68 7.12 3.25
CA HIS A 49 1.31 7.82 2.03
C HIS A 49 2.25 8.98 1.78
N TYR A 50 2.54 9.73 2.85
CA TYR A 50 3.45 10.86 2.75
C TYR A 50 4.85 10.39 2.33
N GLN A 51 5.32 9.28 2.89
CA GLN A 51 6.62 8.75 2.55
C GLN A 51 6.67 8.33 1.08
N PHE A 52 5.60 7.74 0.57
CA PHE A 52 5.52 7.41 -0.86
C PHE A 52 5.63 8.66 -1.72
N MET A 53 4.96 9.74 -1.29
CA MET A 53 5.00 10.98 -2.06
C MET A 53 6.41 11.57 -2.11
N VAL A 54 7.20 11.37 -1.06
CA VAL A 54 8.56 11.89 -1.02
C VAL A 54 9.53 10.97 -1.74
N GLU A 55 9.43 9.65 -1.49
CA GLU A 55 10.45 8.72 -1.96
C GLU A 55 10.11 8.03 -3.28
N ARG A 56 8.82 8.03 -3.67
CA ARG A 56 8.38 7.39 -4.91
C ARG A 56 7.54 8.36 -5.72
N GLU A 57 7.93 9.62 -5.71
CA GLU A 57 7.18 10.68 -6.36
C GLU A 57 6.84 10.31 -7.79
N SER A 58 5.57 10.46 -8.17
CA SER A 58 5.08 10.22 -9.52
C SER A 58 5.17 8.76 -9.99
N GLN A 59 5.50 7.84 -9.09
CA GLN A 59 5.64 6.43 -9.47
C GLN A 59 4.44 5.59 -9.07
N PHE A 60 3.48 6.15 -8.36
CA PHE A 60 2.40 5.35 -7.80
C PHE A 60 1.08 6.07 -7.87
N GLU A 61 -0.01 5.29 -7.72
CA GLU A 61 -1.35 5.81 -7.48
C GLU A 61 -1.87 5.19 -6.21
N TRP A 62 -2.53 6.00 -5.39
CA TRP A 62 -2.98 5.63 -4.05
C TRP A 62 -4.48 5.77 -3.99
N GLU A 63 -5.18 4.67 -3.73
CA GLU A 63 -6.64 4.68 -3.69
C GLU A 63 -7.13 3.99 -2.43
N TYR A 64 -7.90 4.71 -1.62
CA TYR A 64 -8.53 4.09 -0.45
C TYR A 64 -9.65 3.19 -0.89
N LEU A 65 -9.60 1.93 -0.47
CA LEU A 65 -10.66 0.96 -0.71
C LEU A 65 -11.59 0.87 0.47
N GLU A 66 -11.07 1.12 1.66
CA GLU A 66 -11.86 1.08 2.88
C GLU A 66 -11.27 2.09 3.86
N LYS A 67 -12.11 2.95 4.43
CA LYS A 67 -11.67 4.04 5.31
C LYS A 67 -12.19 3.85 6.71
N GLY A 68 -11.67 2.85 7.40
CA GLY A 68 -11.93 2.68 8.80
C GLY A 68 -13.39 2.56 9.19
N PRO A 69 -13.66 2.79 10.45
CA PRO A 69 -12.69 3.22 11.48
C PRO A 69 -11.72 2.13 11.93
N GLU A 70 -12.11 0.85 11.82
CA GLU A 70 -11.30 -0.22 12.39
C GLU A 70 -10.35 -0.84 11.39
N GLN A 71 -10.69 -0.81 10.12
CA GLN A 71 -9.86 -1.39 9.10
C GLN A 71 -9.71 -0.40 7.94
N TRP A 72 -8.49 -0.26 7.47
CA TRP A 72 -8.16 0.63 6.36
C TRP A 72 -7.50 -0.18 5.27
N ARG A 73 -8.00 -0.06 4.06
CA ARG A 73 -7.43 -0.77 2.92
C ARG A 73 -7.10 0.23 1.83
N VAL A 74 -5.92 0.07 1.24
CA VAL A 74 -5.44 0.96 0.19
C VAL A 74 -4.93 0.13 -0.97
N ALA A 75 -5.28 0.53 -2.17
CA ALA A 75 -4.69 -0.04 -3.38
C ALA A 75 -3.57 0.90 -3.81
N ILE A 76 -2.36 0.36 -3.93
CA ILE A 76 -1.20 1.13 -4.37
C ILE A 76 -0.75 0.56 -5.70
N ALA A 77 -0.94 1.34 -6.76
CA ALA A 77 -0.63 0.89 -8.11
C ALA A 77 0.70 1.48 -8.55
N LYS A 78 1.48 0.68 -9.27
CA LYS A 78 2.73 1.17 -9.84
C LYS A 78 2.48 1.65 -11.25
N LYS A 79 2.89 2.85 -11.53
CA LYS A 79 2.74 3.43 -12.85
C LYS A 79 3.73 2.88 -13.86
#